data_78187a0caca41db5bdfbab838f0d88f1
#
_entry.id   78187a0caca41db5bdfbab838f0d88f1
#
_cell.length_a   1.000
_cell.length_b   1.000
_cell.length_c   1.000
_cell.angle_alpha   90.00
_cell.angle_beta   90.00
_cell.angle_gamma   90.00
#
_symmetry.space_group_name_H-M   'P 1'
#
loop_
_entity.id
_entity.type
_entity.pdbx_description
1 polymer ?
#
loop_
_entity_poly.entity_id
_entity_poly.type
_entity_poly.pdbx_seq_one_letter_code
_entity_poly.pdbx_strand_id
1 'polypeptide(L)'
;MQVRPRRRSTRLVGGIAALALSTSMLAACGGDGGKPTLNWYINPDGQATLNQLAEDCSTDDYDIAIQLLPASATDQRTQLARRLAAGDTSTDLMSLDPVFVPEFANAEWLAPFEGELADTVLDDDVLEGAAETVVWNDQVVAAPQWANTQVLWHRKSLAEAAGLDMTQPVTWDQIIEAAADNDGTVGVQADKYEAYVVWINALIQGAGGDILDPDTVEEGRDAEVTIDSEAGAEAAAVIAKLADSEARQPDLTTSNEGTSLGAMFPAEGAGEFMTNWTFVYKNYEGLIGKPGGPEDESGFEDLGWARYPQTVAGEESKPPIGGIDIGVGAFSKHPDFAQEAAVCVTNSDAQTALAVNEGLMPSRQSVYDSAELKDAYPADLLTLFSESVDTGGPRPKSALYSQVSSAVQSRWHSPASVGPKTPEESAAFLRDVLSGKALL
;
A
#
# COMPACT_ATOMS: atom_id res chain seq x y z
N MET A 1 -47.45 47.16 -12.20
CA MET A 1 -48.40 47.61 -11.16
C MET A 1 -47.63 47.57 -9.86
N GLN A 2 -46.96 48.61 -9.58
CA GLN A 2 -46.96 49.52 -8.45
C GLN A 2 -47.83 49.04 -7.28
N VAL A 3 -47.27 48.96 -6.04
CA VAL A 3 -47.32 50.01 -5.05
C VAL A 3 -46.40 49.65 -3.83
N ARG A 4 -45.43 50.51 -3.48
CA ARG A 4 -44.94 50.83 -2.13
C ARG A 4 -45.89 51.91 -1.55
N PRO A 5 -45.83 52.38 -0.29
CA PRO A 5 -44.89 52.25 0.84
C PRO A 5 -45.59 52.27 2.24
N ARG A 6 -44.88 52.19 3.38
CA ARG A 6 -44.78 53.29 4.35
C ARG A 6 -44.07 52.93 5.67
N ARG A 7 -43.12 53.81 6.00
CA ARG A 7 -42.49 53.95 7.30
C ARG A 7 -43.45 54.35 8.42
N ARG A 8 -43.11 53.93 9.65
CA ARG A 8 -43.30 54.82 10.81
C ARG A 8 -42.23 54.50 11.90
N SER A 9 -41.51 55.53 12.26
CA SER A 9 -40.63 55.73 13.39
C SER A 9 -41.41 56.11 14.64
N THR A 10 -41.02 55.66 15.82
CA THR A 10 -41.19 56.46 17.05
C THR A 10 -40.11 56.13 18.08
N ARG A 11 -39.71 57.15 18.78
CA ARG A 11 -38.55 57.43 19.56
C ARG A 11 -38.63 56.96 21.01
N LEU A 12 -37.43 56.73 21.56
CA LEU A 12 -36.87 57.11 22.88
C LEU A 12 -37.78 57.05 24.12
N VAL A 13 -37.26 56.39 25.15
CA VAL A 13 -37.00 56.97 26.49
C VAL A 13 -35.94 56.09 27.16
N GLY A 14 -35.01 56.68 27.77
CA GLY A 14 -33.81 56.35 28.43
C GLY A 14 -33.99 55.91 29.88
N GLY A 15 -33.00 55.26 30.39
CA GLY A 15 -32.85 54.82 31.77
C GLY A 15 -31.43 54.45 32.03
N ILE A 16 -30.75 55.34 32.71
CA ILE A 16 -29.37 55.18 33.30
C ILE A 16 -29.51 54.37 34.59
N ALA A 17 -28.81 53.27 34.71
CA ALA A 17 -28.49 52.70 36.04
C ALA A 17 -27.18 51.88 36.03
N ALA A 18 -26.20 52.50 36.63
CA ALA A 18 -25.18 51.96 37.53
C ALA A 18 -24.30 50.77 37.15
N LEU A 19 -23.00 51.11 37.03
CA LEU A 19 -21.83 50.26 37.15
C LEU A 19 -21.88 49.32 38.36
N ALA A 20 -21.64 48.03 38.09
CA ALA A 20 -21.00 47.15 39.05
C ALA A 20 -19.87 46.41 38.28
N LEU A 21 -18.63 46.88 38.51
CA LEU A 21 -17.42 46.13 38.14
C LEU A 21 -17.37 44.85 38.96
N SER A 22 -17.66 43.74 38.32
CA SER A 22 -17.28 42.40 38.81
C SER A 22 -16.10 41.96 37.94
N THR A 23 -14.89 42.22 38.40
CA THR A 23 -13.67 41.57 37.88
C THR A 23 -13.75 40.08 38.19
N SER A 24 -14.33 39.31 37.28
CA SER A 24 -14.15 37.85 37.23
C SER A 24 -12.79 37.61 36.57
N MET A 25 -11.78 37.34 37.38
CA MET A 25 -10.55 36.71 36.90
C MET A 25 -10.94 35.39 36.24
N LEU A 26 -10.89 35.36 34.93
CA LEU A 26 -10.80 34.09 34.19
C LEU A 26 -9.38 33.56 34.41
N ALA A 27 -9.20 32.80 35.48
CA ALA A 27 -8.15 31.80 35.55
C ALA A 27 -8.57 30.65 34.65
N ALA A 28 -8.35 30.81 33.35
CA ALA A 28 -8.34 29.69 32.38
C ALA A 28 -6.95 29.08 32.42
N CYS A 29 -6.60 28.46 33.53
CA CYS A 29 -5.65 27.36 33.58
C CYS A 29 -6.51 26.08 33.46
N GLY A 30 -6.99 25.76 32.26
CA GLY A 30 -7.42 24.44 31.92
C GLY A 30 -6.15 23.62 31.65
N GLY A 31 -5.55 23.07 32.69
CA GLY A 31 -4.78 21.87 32.54
C GLY A 31 -5.79 20.77 32.27
N ASP A 32 -5.87 20.29 31.03
CA ASP A 32 -6.49 19.01 30.70
C ASP A 32 -5.63 17.95 31.40
N GLY A 33 -6.08 17.55 32.59
CA GLY A 33 -5.50 16.47 33.35
C GLY A 33 -6.00 15.09 32.86
N GLY A 34 -6.42 15.00 31.60
CA GLY A 34 -6.73 13.74 30.92
C GLY A 34 -5.49 13.22 30.21
N LYS A 35 -5.41 11.89 30.10
CA LYS A 35 -4.35 11.28 29.28
C LYS A 35 -4.47 11.72 27.81
N PRO A 36 -3.35 11.92 27.09
CA PRO A 36 -3.39 12.31 25.68
C PRO A 36 -3.99 11.23 24.81
N THR A 37 -4.58 11.64 23.69
CA THR A 37 -5.02 10.74 22.63
C THR A 37 -4.05 10.87 21.45
N LEU A 38 -3.42 9.76 21.08
CA LEU A 38 -2.56 9.63 19.91
C LEU A 38 -3.43 9.32 18.70
N ASN A 39 -3.36 10.13 17.65
CA ASN A 39 -4.05 9.86 16.41
C ASN A 39 -3.18 8.96 15.53
N TRP A 40 -3.71 7.79 15.18
CA TRP A 40 -3.08 6.87 14.26
C TRP A 40 -3.80 6.86 12.92
N TYR A 41 -3.14 7.37 11.87
CA TYR A 41 -3.65 7.44 10.52
C TYR A 41 -3.36 6.13 9.79
N ILE A 42 -4.40 5.37 9.47
CA ILE A 42 -4.31 4.04 8.84
C ILE A 42 -4.93 4.01 7.45
N ASN A 43 -4.41 3.12 6.58
CA ASN A 43 -5.13 2.65 5.39
C ASN A 43 -6.34 1.77 5.82
N PRO A 44 -7.32 1.51 4.92
CA PRO A 44 -8.51 0.73 5.28
C PRO A 44 -8.25 -0.78 5.47
N ASP A 45 -7.10 -1.29 4.99
CA ASP A 45 -6.79 -2.73 5.05
C ASP A 45 -6.58 -3.16 6.50
N GLY A 46 -7.25 -4.23 6.88
CA GLY A 46 -7.17 -4.73 8.26
C GLY A 46 -7.80 -3.82 9.31
N GLN A 47 -8.67 -2.87 8.93
CA GLN A 47 -9.26 -1.87 9.85
C GLN A 47 -9.86 -2.50 11.11
N ALA A 48 -10.50 -3.68 11.01
CA ALA A 48 -11.12 -4.33 12.16
C ALA A 48 -10.07 -4.72 13.21
N THR A 49 -9.01 -5.38 12.77
CA THR A 49 -7.89 -5.81 13.63
C THR A 49 -7.09 -4.60 14.13
N LEU A 50 -6.85 -3.57 13.27
CA LEU A 50 -6.16 -2.35 13.66
C LEU A 50 -6.92 -1.56 14.74
N ASN A 51 -8.27 -1.52 14.71
CA ASN A 51 -9.06 -0.93 15.78
C ASN A 51 -8.86 -1.68 17.12
N GLN A 52 -8.81 -3.02 17.07
CA GLN A 52 -8.55 -3.81 18.28
C GLN A 52 -7.14 -3.55 18.81
N LEU A 53 -6.13 -3.49 17.92
CA LEU A 53 -4.76 -3.16 18.33
C LEU A 53 -4.66 -1.76 18.94
N ALA A 54 -5.40 -0.77 18.43
CA ALA A 54 -5.45 0.56 19.02
C ALA A 54 -6.02 0.53 20.46
N GLU A 55 -7.03 -0.33 20.72
CA GLU A 55 -7.56 -0.54 22.07
C GLU A 55 -6.54 -1.26 22.96
N ASP A 56 -5.95 -2.37 22.48
CA ASP A 56 -5.01 -3.21 23.23
C ASP A 56 -3.69 -2.49 23.55
N CYS A 57 -3.23 -1.60 22.65
CA CYS A 57 -2.01 -0.79 22.84
C CYS A 57 -2.26 0.56 23.53
N SER A 58 -3.51 0.89 23.87
CA SER A 58 -3.80 2.03 24.76
C SER A 58 -3.43 1.68 26.19
N THR A 59 -2.87 2.65 26.94
CA THR A 59 -2.36 2.45 28.30
C THR A 59 -3.05 3.38 29.31
N ASP A 60 -2.63 3.34 30.56
CA ASP A 60 -3.08 4.32 31.56
C ASP A 60 -2.57 5.75 31.25
N ASP A 61 -1.50 5.88 30.44
CA ASP A 61 -0.83 7.13 30.14
C ASP A 61 -1.31 7.77 28.81
N TYR A 62 -1.81 6.97 27.84
CA TYR A 62 -2.36 7.46 26.57
C TYR A 62 -3.44 6.56 25.98
N ASP A 63 -4.32 7.15 25.15
CA ASP A 63 -5.25 6.42 24.27
C ASP A 63 -4.77 6.49 22.83
N ILE A 64 -5.06 5.48 22.01
CA ILE A 64 -4.86 5.50 20.56
C ILE A 64 -6.21 5.64 19.85
N ALA A 65 -6.33 6.59 18.93
CA ALA A 65 -7.55 6.82 18.14
C ALA A 65 -7.26 6.69 16.65
N ILE A 66 -7.94 5.76 15.99
CA ILE A 66 -7.82 5.52 14.55
C ILE A 66 -8.38 6.69 13.75
N GLN A 67 -7.63 7.11 12.74
CA GLN A 67 -8.00 8.07 11.71
C GLN A 67 -7.90 7.39 10.34
N LEU A 68 -9.05 7.11 9.71
CA LEU A 68 -9.08 6.38 8.45
C LEU A 68 -8.67 7.26 7.28
N LEU A 69 -7.68 6.80 6.51
CA LEU A 69 -7.22 7.39 5.25
C LEU A 69 -8.03 6.83 4.05
N PRO A 70 -7.95 7.47 2.86
CA PRO A 70 -8.51 6.91 1.62
C PRO A 70 -7.92 5.54 1.27
N ALA A 71 -8.59 4.78 0.39
CA ALA A 71 -8.10 3.47 -0.07
C ALA A 71 -6.84 3.58 -0.96
N SER A 72 -6.74 4.64 -1.78
CA SER A 72 -5.60 4.83 -2.69
C SER A 72 -4.33 5.24 -1.93
N ALA A 73 -3.24 4.48 -2.07
CA ALA A 73 -1.93 4.78 -1.47
C ALA A 73 -1.41 6.18 -1.88
N THR A 74 -1.62 6.61 -3.13
CA THR A 74 -1.29 7.95 -3.61
C THR A 74 -2.04 9.04 -2.84
N ASP A 75 -3.33 8.82 -2.54
CA ASP A 75 -4.14 9.78 -1.78
C ASP A 75 -3.78 9.79 -0.29
N GLN A 76 -3.46 8.62 0.29
CA GLN A 76 -2.94 8.49 1.66
C GLN A 76 -1.67 9.33 1.84
N ARG A 77 -0.66 9.07 0.97
CA ARG A 77 0.57 9.85 0.94
C ARG A 77 0.31 11.35 0.81
N THR A 78 -0.57 11.74 -0.13
CA THR A 78 -0.87 13.17 -0.38
C THR A 78 -1.52 13.83 0.83
N GLN A 79 -2.43 13.13 1.51
CA GLN A 79 -3.09 13.65 2.70
C GLN A 79 -2.13 13.82 3.87
N LEU A 80 -1.28 12.82 4.15
CA LEU A 80 -0.28 12.86 5.21
C LEU A 80 0.78 13.93 4.92
N ALA A 81 1.32 13.99 3.71
CA ALA A 81 2.32 15.00 3.32
C ALA A 81 1.80 16.43 3.49
N ARG A 82 0.52 16.70 3.13
CA ARG A 82 -0.09 18.03 3.33
C ARG A 82 -0.21 18.41 4.81
N ARG A 83 -0.54 17.46 5.69
CA ARG A 83 -0.61 17.67 7.13
C ARG A 83 0.76 18.03 7.70
N LEU A 84 1.75 17.22 7.40
CA LEU A 84 3.11 17.38 7.92
C LEU A 84 3.79 18.63 7.36
N ALA A 85 3.61 18.93 6.07
CA ALA A 85 4.10 20.18 5.48
C ALA A 85 3.45 21.44 6.10
N ALA A 86 2.26 21.32 6.70
CA ALA A 86 1.60 22.38 7.45
C ALA A 86 2.01 22.42 8.94
N GLY A 87 2.92 21.53 9.38
CA GLY A 87 3.35 21.42 10.78
C GLY A 87 2.23 20.90 11.71
N ASP A 88 1.39 19.98 11.21
CA ASP A 88 0.30 19.40 12.00
C ASP A 88 0.86 18.60 13.18
N THR A 89 0.54 19.06 14.38
CA THR A 89 0.99 18.47 15.64
C THR A 89 0.05 17.41 16.20
N SER A 90 -0.97 17.02 15.44
CA SER A 90 -1.93 16.00 15.80
C SER A 90 -1.78 14.70 14.96
N THR A 91 -0.75 14.63 14.12
CA THR A 91 -0.37 13.42 13.40
C THR A 91 0.68 12.71 14.24
N ASP A 92 0.26 11.72 15.03
CA ASP A 92 1.13 11.02 15.98
C ASP A 92 1.71 9.74 15.37
N LEU A 93 0.85 8.87 14.83
CA LEU A 93 1.23 7.63 14.15
C LEU A 93 0.68 7.61 12.73
N MET A 94 1.44 7.03 11.82
CA MET A 94 1.07 6.92 10.40
C MET A 94 1.42 5.54 9.87
N SER A 95 0.43 4.88 9.26
CA SER A 95 0.67 3.71 8.40
C SER A 95 1.16 4.20 7.04
N LEU A 96 2.39 3.89 6.69
CA LEU A 96 3.06 4.33 5.46
C LEU A 96 3.30 3.12 4.54
N ASP A 97 2.92 3.22 3.27
CA ASP A 97 3.47 2.31 2.26
C ASP A 97 5.00 2.51 2.26
N PRO A 98 5.81 1.45 2.35
CA PRO A 98 7.28 1.49 2.47
C PRO A 98 7.95 2.42 1.46
N VAL A 99 7.41 2.49 0.25
CA VAL A 99 7.95 3.30 -0.83
C VAL A 99 7.91 4.81 -0.57
N PHE A 100 7.07 5.27 0.36
CA PHE A 100 6.99 6.69 0.75
C PHE A 100 7.83 7.03 1.97
N VAL A 101 8.35 6.05 2.70
CA VAL A 101 9.21 6.29 3.88
C VAL A 101 10.43 7.17 3.55
N PRO A 102 11.17 6.96 2.45
CA PRO A 102 12.30 7.83 2.06
C PRO A 102 11.90 9.29 1.86
N GLU A 103 10.74 9.56 1.24
CA GLU A 103 10.25 10.93 1.04
C GLU A 103 9.95 11.62 2.38
N PHE A 104 9.25 10.92 3.28
CA PHE A 104 8.86 11.47 4.59
C PHE A 104 10.06 11.67 5.50
N ALA A 105 11.01 10.75 5.48
CA ALA A 105 12.27 10.86 6.22
C ALA A 105 13.15 12.00 5.70
N ASN A 106 13.31 12.10 4.37
CA ASN A 106 14.09 13.18 3.75
C ASN A 106 13.49 14.56 3.97
N ALA A 107 12.18 14.66 4.17
CA ALA A 107 11.48 15.90 4.51
C ALA A 107 11.50 16.21 6.01
N GLU A 108 12.18 15.40 6.83
CA GLU A 108 12.25 15.53 8.29
C GLU A 108 10.83 15.48 8.94
N TRP A 109 9.92 14.70 8.38
CA TRP A 109 8.55 14.54 8.88
C TRP A 109 8.38 13.36 9.83
N LEU A 110 9.38 12.48 9.93
CA LEU A 110 9.39 11.33 10.82
C LEU A 110 10.33 11.59 12.01
N ALA A 111 9.89 11.20 13.21
CA ALA A 111 10.75 11.14 14.38
C ALA A 111 11.49 9.79 14.36
N PRO A 112 12.82 9.77 14.24
CA PRO A 112 13.58 8.52 14.20
C PRO A 112 13.52 7.79 15.53
N PHE A 113 13.63 6.47 15.48
CA PHE A 113 13.83 5.63 16.65
C PHE A 113 15.32 5.63 17.01
N GLU A 114 15.65 5.77 18.30
CA GLU A 114 17.02 5.83 18.77
C GLU A 114 17.27 4.83 19.92
N GLY A 115 18.52 4.37 20.07
CA GLY A 115 18.95 3.53 21.19
C GLY A 115 18.13 2.24 21.30
N GLU A 116 17.66 1.89 22.50
CA GLU A 116 16.91 0.66 22.77
C GLU A 116 15.61 0.53 21.95
N LEU A 117 14.99 1.64 21.55
CA LEU A 117 13.79 1.61 20.72
C LEU A 117 14.13 1.20 19.29
N ALA A 118 15.23 1.72 18.73
CA ALA A 118 15.71 1.28 17.41
C ALA A 118 16.06 -0.21 17.40
N ASP A 119 16.76 -0.68 18.43
CA ASP A 119 17.11 -2.09 18.60
C ASP A 119 15.87 -2.99 18.78
N THR A 120 14.76 -2.45 19.31
CA THR A 120 13.51 -3.19 19.49
C THR A 120 12.72 -3.30 18.20
N VAL A 121 12.67 -2.23 17.38
CA VAL A 121 11.91 -2.23 16.12
C VAL A 121 12.66 -2.94 15.00
N LEU A 122 14.00 -2.98 15.05
CA LEU A 122 14.88 -3.67 14.10
C LEU A 122 15.82 -4.65 14.82
N ASP A 123 15.26 -5.67 15.44
CA ASP A 123 16.02 -6.80 15.97
C ASP A 123 16.28 -7.87 14.88
N ASP A 124 17.06 -8.90 15.23
CA ASP A 124 17.45 -10.00 14.32
C ASP A 124 16.25 -10.85 13.83
N ASP A 125 15.04 -10.64 14.36
CA ASP A 125 13.81 -11.35 13.96
C ASP A 125 13.11 -10.69 12.76
N VAL A 126 13.42 -9.43 12.46
CA VAL A 126 12.84 -8.71 11.33
C VAL A 126 13.44 -9.20 10.01
N LEU A 127 12.60 -9.54 9.03
CA LEU A 127 13.03 -9.94 7.69
C LEU A 127 13.85 -8.83 7.02
N GLU A 128 14.93 -9.20 6.33
CA GLU A 128 15.88 -8.26 5.72
C GLU A 128 15.17 -7.26 4.79
N GLY A 129 14.29 -7.75 3.90
CA GLY A 129 13.54 -6.89 2.98
C GLY A 129 12.61 -5.90 3.68
N ALA A 130 12.06 -6.24 4.86
CA ALA A 130 11.26 -5.33 5.67
C ALA A 130 12.14 -4.32 6.44
N ALA A 131 13.30 -4.76 6.94
CA ALA A 131 14.24 -3.89 7.62
C ALA A 131 14.78 -2.78 6.71
N GLU A 132 15.05 -3.10 5.45
CA GLU A 132 15.52 -2.12 4.46
C GLU A 132 14.53 -0.98 4.19
N THR A 133 13.24 -1.20 4.36
CA THR A 133 12.19 -0.20 4.09
C THR A 133 12.16 0.92 5.12
N VAL A 134 12.59 0.65 6.34
CA VAL A 134 12.47 1.57 7.50
C VAL A 134 13.77 2.28 7.86
N VAL A 135 14.84 2.05 7.10
CA VAL A 135 16.13 2.72 7.30
C VAL A 135 16.35 3.77 6.22
N TRP A 136 16.67 5.00 6.64
CA TRP A 136 17.03 6.11 5.77
C TRP A 136 18.22 6.88 6.35
N ASN A 137 19.29 7.06 5.55
CA ASN A 137 20.54 7.72 5.98
C ASN A 137 21.07 7.15 7.31
N ASP A 138 21.17 5.83 7.41
CA ASP A 138 21.62 5.08 8.59
C ASP A 138 20.77 5.29 9.87
N GLN A 139 19.55 5.82 9.74
CA GLN A 139 18.61 5.99 10.85
C GLN A 139 17.39 5.08 10.68
N VAL A 140 16.91 4.51 11.78
CA VAL A 140 15.62 3.81 11.83
C VAL A 140 14.51 4.84 11.94
N VAL A 141 13.73 5.05 10.88
CA VAL A 141 12.75 6.14 10.74
C VAL A 141 11.30 5.70 10.83
N ALA A 142 11.05 4.38 10.82
CA ALA A 142 9.75 3.77 10.99
C ALA A 142 9.90 2.37 11.61
N ALA A 143 8.79 1.73 11.98
CA ALA A 143 8.75 0.36 12.50
C ALA A 143 7.95 -0.54 11.54
N PRO A 144 8.50 -1.66 11.04
CA PRO A 144 7.80 -2.52 10.09
C PRO A 144 6.61 -3.23 10.77
N GLN A 145 5.41 -3.07 10.23
CA GLN A 145 4.21 -3.69 10.78
C GLN A 145 3.82 -4.96 10.04
N TRP A 146 3.79 -4.93 8.71
CA TRP A 146 3.66 -6.12 7.88
C TRP A 146 4.44 -5.97 6.57
N ALA A 147 4.88 -7.10 6.02
CA ALA A 147 5.58 -7.18 4.74
C ALA A 147 4.77 -8.06 3.77
N ASN A 148 4.25 -7.45 2.72
CA ASN A 148 3.43 -8.13 1.71
C ASN A 148 4.21 -8.38 0.43
N THR A 149 3.76 -9.41 -0.28
CA THR A 149 4.17 -9.69 -1.66
C THR A 149 2.95 -10.01 -2.52
N GLN A 150 3.10 -9.98 -3.83
CA GLN A 150 2.11 -10.52 -4.76
C GLN A 150 2.53 -11.90 -5.23
N VAL A 151 1.54 -12.78 -5.37
CA VAL A 151 1.68 -14.10 -5.99
C VAL A 151 0.66 -14.25 -7.12
N LEU A 152 0.80 -15.30 -7.92
CA LEU A 152 -0.21 -15.65 -8.93
C LEU A 152 -1.28 -16.52 -8.27
N TRP A 153 -2.44 -15.95 -8.04
CA TRP A 153 -3.67 -16.65 -7.67
C TRP A 153 -4.36 -17.19 -8.91
N HIS A 154 -4.96 -18.37 -8.83
CA HIS A 154 -5.63 -18.94 -9.99
C HIS A 154 -6.72 -19.96 -9.61
N ARG A 155 -7.65 -20.19 -10.53
CA ARG A 155 -8.51 -21.38 -10.45
C ARG A 155 -7.70 -22.59 -10.90
N LYS A 156 -7.57 -23.61 -10.03
CA LYS A 156 -6.90 -24.87 -10.37
C LYS A 156 -7.55 -25.54 -11.58
N SER A 157 -8.89 -25.51 -11.62
CA SER A 157 -9.67 -26.04 -12.75
C SER A 157 -9.35 -25.35 -14.09
N LEU A 158 -9.10 -24.01 -14.09
CA LEU A 158 -8.70 -23.26 -15.28
C LEU A 158 -7.27 -23.66 -15.71
N ALA A 159 -6.34 -23.73 -14.77
CA ALA A 159 -4.96 -24.14 -15.04
C ALA A 159 -4.89 -25.56 -15.60
N GLU A 160 -5.68 -26.50 -15.04
CA GLU A 160 -5.80 -27.88 -15.51
C GLU A 160 -6.39 -27.94 -16.93
N ALA A 161 -7.46 -27.21 -17.21
CA ALA A 161 -8.07 -27.13 -18.55
C ALA A 161 -7.09 -26.59 -19.59
N ALA A 162 -6.25 -25.62 -19.21
CA ALA A 162 -5.20 -25.05 -20.04
C ALA A 162 -3.95 -25.95 -20.15
N GLY A 163 -3.84 -27.01 -19.37
CA GLY A 163 -2.68 -27.90 -19.33
C GLY A 163 -1.43 -27.26 -18.73
N LEU A 164 -1.58 -26.25 -17.86
CA LEU A 164 -0.49 -25.59 -17.17
C LEU A 164 -0.12 -26.36 -15.90
N ASP A 165 1.17 -26.63 -15.71
CA ASP A 165 1.73 -27.13 -14.45
C ASP A 165 2.14 -25.96 -13.57
N MET A 166 1.27 -25.58 -12.64
CA MET A 166 1.46 -24.43 -11.75
C MET A 166 2.51 -24.69 -10.65
N THR A 167 3.11 -25.87 -10.59
CA THR A 167 4.29 -26.15 -9.75
C THR A 167 5.60 -25.71 -10.42
N GLN A 168 5.54 -25.35 -11.71
CA GLN A 168 6.66 -24.81 -12.47
C GLN A 168 6.47 -23.31 -12.70
N PRO A 169 7.57 -22.55 -12.94
CA PRO A 169 7.46 -21.16 -13.34
C PRO A 169 6.63 -21.01 -14.62
N VAL A 170 5.69 -20.07 -14.61
CA VAL A 170 4.89 -19.70 -15.79
C VAL A 170 5.20 -18.27 -16.20
N THR A 171 5.03 -17.96 -17.49
CA THR A 171 5.19 -16.61 -18.01
C THR A 171 3.86 -15.86 -18.12
N TRP A 172 3.89 -14.53 -18.18
CA TRP A 172 2.73 -13.71 -18.51
C TRP A 172 2.09 -14.13 -19.84
N ASP A 173 2.91 -14.46 -20.84
CA ASP A 173 2.43 -14.94 -22.14
C ASP A 173 1.60 -16.21 -22.01
N GLN A 174 2.07 -17.18 -21.23
CA GLN A 174 1.37 -18.45 -21.03
C GLN A 174 0.04 -18.26 -20.32
N ILE A 175 -0.03 -17.44 -19.26
CA ILE A 175 -1.30 -17.26 -18.55
C ILE A 175 -2.31 -16.44 -19.35
N ILE A 176 -1.86 -15.45 -20.16
CA ILE A 176 -2.73 -14.68 -21.05
C ILE A 176 -3.33 -15.59 -22.13
N GLU A 177 -2.52 -16.41 -22.78
CA GLU A 177 -2.96 -17.37 -23.81
C GLU A 177 -3.88 -18.43 -23.20
N ALA A 178 -3.49 -19.01 -22.04
CA ALA A 178 -4.28 -20.01 -21.34
C ALA A 178 -5.67 -19.48 -20.95
N ALA A 179 -5.76 -18.28 -20.44
CA ALA A 179 -7.02 -17.64 -20.09
C ALA A 179 -7.88 -17.38 -21.34
N ALA A 180 -7.30 -16.83 -22.41
CA ALA A 180 -8.01 -16.52 -23.65
C ALA A 180 -8.59 -17.79 -24.32
N ASP A 181 -7.84 -18.89 -24.32
CA ASP A 181 -8.22 -20.15 -24.97
C ASP A 181 -9.26 -20.95 -24.15
N ASN A 182 -9.47 -20.61 -22.86
CA ASN A 182 -10.31 -21.39 -21.95
C ASN A 182 -11.43 -20.56 -21.28
N ASP A 183 -11.89 -19.46 -21.88
CA ASP A 183 -12.96 -18.60 -21.36
C ASP A 183 -12.65 -18.04 -19.94
N GLY A 184 -11.37 -17.80 -19.68
CA GLY A 184 -10.86 -17.24 -18.43
C GLY A 184 -10.44 -15.77 -18.59
N THR A 185 -10.05 -15.16 -17.47
CA THR A 185 -9.51 -13.80 -17.43
C THR A 185 -8.13 -13.73 -16.81
N VAL A 186 -7.42 -12.61 -17.04
CA VAL A 186 -6.19 -12.27 -16.32
C VAL A 186 -6.44 -10.99 -15.55
N GLY A 187 -6.35 -11.06 -14.22
CA GLY A 187 -6.56 -9.98 -13.28
C GLY A 187 -5.26 -9.31 -12.85
N VAL A 188 -5.23 -7.99 -12.95
CA VAL A 188 -4.12 -7.13 -12.53
C VAL A 188 -4.68 -5.81 -11.99
N GLN A 189 -3.84 -5.02 -11.33
CA GLN A 189 -4.19 -3.68 -10.87
C GLN A 189 -3.63 -2.64 -11.85
N ALA A 190 -4.49 -2.00 -12.63
CA ALA A 190 -4.07 -1.09 -13.70
C ALA A 190 -4.84 0.24 -13.75
N ASP A 191 -5.56 0.63 -12.70
CA ASP A 191 -6.07 1.99 -12.52
C ASP A 191 -4.90 2.98 -12.35
N LYS A 192 -5.16 4.25 -12.65
CA LYS A 192 -4.15 5.29 -12.62
C LYS A 192 -3.79 5.71 -11.19
N TYR A 193 -3.10 4.87 -10.46
CA TYR A 193 -2.54 5.12 -9.12
C TYR A 193 -1.32 4.21 -8.87
N GLU A 194 -0.87 4.10 -7.62
CA GLU A 194 0.36 3.41 -7.24
C GLU A 194 0.40 1.94 -7.68
N ALA A 195 -0.70 1.20 -7.56
CA ALA A 195 -0.71 -0.23 -7.90
C ALA A 195 -0.34 -0.52 -9.38
N TYR A 196 -0.61 0.40 -10.30
CA TYR A 196 -0.17 0.25 -11.68
C TYR A 196 1.35 0.35 -11.80
N VAL A 197 1.99 1.20 -10.99
CA VAL A 197 3.47 1.29 -10.96
C VAL A 197 4.08 0.05 -10.31
N VAL A 198 3.41 -0.53 -9.31
CA VAL A 198 3.79 -1.83 -8.72
C VAL A 198 3.90 -2.91 -9.79
N TRP A 199 2.87 -3.04 -10.65
CA TRP A 199 2.88 -4.02 -11.74
C TRP A 199 3.95 -3.71 -12.79
N ILE A 200 4.08 -2.45 -13.26
CA ILE A 200 5.11 -2.02 -14.21
C ILE A 200 6.52 -2.32 -13.67
N ASN A 201 6.79 -1.98 -12.40
CA ASN A 201 8.08 -2.24 -11.76
C ASN A 201 8.41 -3.73 -11.71
N ALA A 202 7.46 -4.56 -11.29
CA ALA A 202 7.64 -6.01 -11.25
C ALA A 202 7.94 -6.63 -12.63
N LEU A 203 7.28 -6.13 -13.68
CA LEU A 203 7.56 -6.55 -15.05
C LEU A 203 8.97 -6.14 -15.51
N ILE A 204 9.38 -4.90 -15.23
CA ILE A 204 10.72 -4.39 -15.58
C ILE A 204 11.80 -5.17 -14.85
N GLN A 205 11.66 -5.36 -13.53
CA GLN A 205 12.63 -6.10 -12.73
C GLN A 205 12.67 -7.59 -13.09
N GLY A 206 11.50 -8.21 -13.39
CA GLY A 206 11.42 -9.57 -13.92
C GLY A 206 12.01 -9.75 -15.32
N ALA A 207 12.36 -8.67 -16.01
CA ALA A 207 13.13 -8.65 -17.25
C ALA A 207 14.58 -8.17 -17.05
N GLY A 208 15.05 -8.05 -15.80
CA GLY A 208 16.43 -7.72 -15.46
C GLY A 208 16.81 -6.25 -15.54
N GLY A 209 15.84 -5.32 -15.43
CA GLY A 209 16.08 -3.88 -15.40
C GLY A 209 15.38 -3.18 -14.25
N ASP A 210 15.45 -1.85 -14.21
CA ASP A 210 14.88 -1.00 -13.18
C ASP A 210 14.28 0.29 -13.79
N ILE A 211 13.38 0.95 -13.04
CA ILE A 211 12.85 2.28 -13.41
C ILE A 211 13.94 3.35 -13.27
N LEU A 212 14.67 3.31 -12.15
CA LEU A 212 15.85 4.10 -11.87
C LEU A 212 17.02 3.16 -11.61
N ASP A 213 18.22 3.56 -11.96
CA ASP A 213 19.44 2.81 -11.66
C ASP A 213 19.62 2.66 -10.14
N PRO A 214 19.74 1.41 -9.60
CA PRO A 214 19.85 1.16 -8.17
C PRO A 214 21.07 1.84 -7.52
N ASP A 215 22.16 2.04 -8.25
CA ASP A 215 23.38 2.66 -7.74
C ASP A 215 23.24 4.19 -7.56
N THR A 216 22.26 4.82 -8.24
CA THR A 216 22.04 6.27 -8.22
C THR A 216 20.67 6.67 -7.66
N VAL A 217 19.80 5.73 -7.32
CA VAL A 217 18.40 5.95 -6.94
C VAL A 217 18.23 6.95 -5.77
N GLU A 218 19.16 6.95 -4.82
CA GLU A 218 19.16 7.84 -3.67
C GLU A 218 19.69 9.26 -3.98
N GLU A 219 20.30 9.48 -5.16
CA GLU A 219 20.80 10.81 -5.60
C GLU A 219 19.67 11.79 -5.93
N GLY A 220 18.42 11.36 -5.86
CA GLY A 220 17.24 12.19 -6.00
C GLY A 220 17.08 12.75 -7.42
N ARG A 221 17.41 14.04 -7.62
CA ARG A 221 17.27 14.70 -8.95
C ARG A 221 18.29 14.23 -9.97
N ASP A 222 19.39 13.69 -9.51
CA ASP A 222 20.51 13.25 -10.34
C ASP A 222 20.47 11.73 -10.60
N ALA A 223 19.44 11.03 -10.08
CA ALA A 223 19.22 9.60 -10.32
C ALA A 223 19.14 9.28 -11.82
N GLU A 224 19.83 8.23 -12.23
CA GLU A 224 19.80 7.76 -13.62
C GLU A 224 18.47 7.04 -13.91
N VAL A 225 17.81 7.48 -15.00
CA VAL A 225 16.54 6.90 -15.45
C VAL A 225 16.83 5.79 -16.46
N THR A 226 16.40 4.56 -16.16
CA THR A 226 16.71 3.34 -16.92
C THR A 226 15.47 2.61 -17.47
N ILE A 227 14.27 3.16 -17.26
CA ILE A 227 13.00 2.57 -17.73
C ILE A 227 12.93 2.37 -19.25
N ASP A 228 13.76 3.05 -20.04
CA ASP A 228 13.88 2.92 -21.52
C ASP A 228 14.83 1.79 -21.97
N SER A 229 15.20 0.89 -21.05
CA SER A 229 15.99 -0.31 -21.33
C SER A 229 15.19 -1.38 -22.12
N GLU A 230 15.86 -2.47 -22.50
CA GLU A 230 15.21 -3.66 -23.06
C GLU A 230 14.15 -4.22 -22.11
N ALA A 231 14.42 -4.22 -20.80
CA ALA A 231 13.47 -4.64 -19.79
C ALA A 231 12.18 -3.78 -19.76
N GLY A 232 12.30 -2.47 -19.98
CA GLY A 232 11.14 -1.60 -20.15
C GLY A 232 10.32 -1.94 -21.40
N ALA A 233 10.99 -2.35 -22.48
CA ALA A 233 10.31 -2.78 -23.71
C ALA A 233 9.56 -4.12 -23.51
N GLU A 234 10.14 -5.08 -22.79
CA GLU A 234 9.48 -6.35 -22.44
C GLU A 234 8.25 -6.10 -21.53
N ALA A 235 8.38 -5.24 -20.54
CA ALA A 235 7.24 -4.85 -19.70
C ALA A 235 6.09 -4.23 -20.51
N ALA A 236 6.43 -3.34 -21.45
CA ALA A 236 5.44 -2.72 -22.35
C ALA A 236 4.77 -3.75 -23.27
N ALA A 237 5.50 -4.77 -23.72
CA ALA A 237 4.96 -5.84 -24.55
C ALA A 237 3.94 -6.70 -23.79
N VAL A 238 4.21 -7.07 -22.53
CA VAL A 238 3.26 -7.80 -21.69
C VAL A 238 1.97 -7.00 -21.48
N ILE A 239 2.09 -5.73 -21.11
CA ILE A 239 0.94 -4.86 -20.88
C ILE A 239 0.09 -4.70 -22.13
N ALA A 240 0.73 -4.44 -23.28
CA ALA A 240 0.03 -4.31 -24.57
C ALA A 240 -0.65 -5.63 -24.96
N LYS A 241 0.01 -6.78 -24.78
CA LYS A 241 -0.55 -8.10 -25.07
C LYS A 241 -1.81 -8.36 -24.23
N LEU A 242 -1.76 -8.10 -22.91
CA LEU A 242 -2.94 -8.27 -22.07
C LEU A 242 -4.06 -7.31 -22.48
N ALA A 243 -3.76 -6.04 -22.74
CA ALA A 243 -4.76 -5.05 -23.10
C ALA A 243 -5.48 -5.36 -24.43
N ASP A 244 -4.79 -6.02 -25.35
CA ASP A 244 -5.35 -6.44 -26.65
C ASP A 244 -6.01 -7.85 -26.60
N SER A 245 -5.78 -8.62 -25.52
CA SER A 245 -6.32 -9.99 -25.35
C SER A 245 -7.81 -9.98 -25.00
N GLU A 246 -8.51 -11.06 -25.40
CA GLU A 246 -9.85 -11.36 -24.91
C GLU A 246 -9.86 -11.77 -23.43
N ALA A 247 -8.71 -12.24 -22.92
CA ALA A 247 -8.54 -12.60 -21.51
C ALA A 247 -8.43 -11.38 -20.56
N ARG A 248 -8.34 -10.14 -21.06
CA ARG A 248 -8.29 -8.97 -20.18
C ARG A 248 -9.55 -8.88 -19.32
N GLN A 249 -9.38 -8.56 -18.04
CA GLN A 249 -10.53 -8.26 -17.20
C GLN A 249 -11.33 -7.06 -17.73
N PRO A 250 -12.67 -7.05 -17.60
CA PRO A 250 -13.53 -6.01 -18.21
C PRO A 250 -13.22 -4.57 -17.76
N ASP A 251 -12.76 -4.41 -16.52
CA ASP A 251 -12.44 -3.14 -15.87
C ASP A 251 -10.93 -2.84 -15.83
N LEU A 252 -10.11 -3.48 -16.68
CA LEU A 252 -8.65 -3.38 -16.68
C LEU A 252 -8.12 -1.95 -16.44
N THR A 253 -8.76 -0.94 -17.05
CA THR A 253 -8.29 0.46 -16.97
C THR A 253 -8.60 1.14 -15.61
N THR A 254 -9.46 0.54 -14.80
CA THR A 254 -9.92 1.05 -13.51
C THR A 254 -9.82 0.01 -12.39
N SER A 255 -9.10 -1.08 -12.66
CA SER A 255 -8.93 -2.17 -11.71
C SER A 255 -7.94 -1.81 -10.60
N ASN A 256 -8.35 -2.15 -9.39
CA ASN A 256 -7.54 -2.06 -8.18
C ASN A 256 -7.51 -3.41 -7.47
N GLU A 257 -6.88 -3.49 -6.31
CA GLU A 257 -6.72 -4.72 -5.53
C GLU A 257 -8.07 -5.38 -5.21
N GLY A 258 -9.09 -4.58 -4.91
CA GLY A 258 -10.44 -5.07 -4.58
C GLY A 258 -11.25 -5.47 -5.80
N THR A 259 -11.20 -4.71 -6.89
CA THR A 259 -12.01 -5.00 -8.09
C THR A 259 -11.45 -6.17 -8.89
N SER A 260 -10.14 -6.40 -8.87
CA SER A 260 -9.52 -7.56 -9.51
C SER A 260 -9.90 -8.90 -8.87
N LEU A 261 -10.48 -8.91 -7.67
CA LEU A 261 -11.03 -10.13 -7.05
C LEU A 261 -12.30 -10.65 -7.75
N GLY A 262 -13.00 -9.80 -8.51
CA GLY A 262 -14.35 -10.09 -8.99
C GLY A 262 -14.48 -11.23 -10.00
N ALA A 263 -13.39 -11.61 -10.69
CA ALA A 263 -13.41 -12.62 -11.74
C ALA A 263 -12.90 -14.00 -11.30
N MET A 264 -12.38 -14.16 -10.06
CA MET A 264 -11.87 -15.44 -9.58
C MET A 264 -12.96 -16.50 -9.45
N PHE A 265 -14.13 -16.16 -8.89
CA PHE A 265 -15.28 -17.03 -8.74
C PHE A 265 -16.51 -16.47 -9.46
N PRO A 266 -16.48 -16.38 -10.81
CA PRO A 266 -17.58 -15.79 -11.57
C PRO A 266 -18.78 -16.71 -11.62
N ALA A 267 -19.98 -16.16 -11.85
CA ALA A 267 -21.19 -16.95 -12.08
C ALA A 267 -21.17 -17.67 -13.44
N GLU A 268 -20.44 -17.15 -14.42
CA GLU A 268 -20.23 -17.70 -15.76
C GLU A 268 -18.76 -17.50 -16.14
N GLY A 269 -18.16 -18.44 -16.88
CA GLY A 269 -16.75 -18.44 -17.28
C GLY A 269 -15.88 -19.34 -16.40
N ALA A 270 -14.61 -19.50 -16.78
CA ALA A 270 -13.67 -20.44 -16.15
C ALA A 270 -12.94 -19.86 -14.92
N GLY A 271 -13.12 -18.59 -14.61
CA GLY A 271 -12.40 -17.92 -13.54
C GLY A 271 -11.15 -17.21 -14.05
N GLU A 272 -10.13 -17.12 -13.22
CA GLU A 272 -9.07 -16.13 -13.41
C GLU A 272 -7.68 -16.66 -13.05
N PHE A 273 -6.67 -16.12 -13.74
CA PHE A 273 -5.30 -15.96 -13.25
C PHE A 273 -5.13 -14.52 -12.77
N MET A 274 -4.79 -14.30 -11.51
CA MET A 274 -4.72 -12.95 -10.95
C MET A 274 -3.44 -12.75 -10.15
N THR A 275 -2.68 -11.71 -10.43
CA THR A 275 -1.65 -11.26 -9.50
C THR A 275 -2.25 -10.32 -8.47
N ASN A 276 -2.06 -10.62 -7.20
CA ASN A 276 -2.55 -9.80 -6.08
C ASN A 276 -1.82 -10.18 -4.78
N TRP A 277 -2.02 -9.37 -3.77
CA TRP A 277 -1.37 -9.46 -2.46
C TRP A 277 -1.83 -10.67 -1.63
N THR A 278 -1.15 -10.93 -0.54
CA THR A 278 -1.35 -12.09 0.33
C THR A 278 -2.74 -12.19 0.96
N PHE A 279 -3.45 -11.07 1.14
CA PHE A 279 -4.78 -11.01 1.76
C PHE A 279 -5.84 -11.83 1.00
N VAL A 280 -5.62 -12.16 -0.27
CA VAL A 280 -6.55 -12.87 -1.15
C VAL A 280 -7.03 -14.19 -0.55
N TYR A 281 -6.14 -14.95 0.10
CA TYR A 281 -6.52 -16.22 0.73
C TYR A 281 -7.60 -16.02 1.80
N LYS A 282 -7.36 -15.13 2.76
CA LYS A 282 -8.32 -14.83 3.83
C LYS A 282 -9.58 -14.16 3.33
N ASN A 283 -9.47 -13.34 2.29
CA ASN A 283 -10.63 -12.73 1.64
C ASN A 283 -11.60 -13.81 1.11
N TYR A 284 -11.11 -14.78 0.33
CA TYR A 284 -11.99 -15.82 -0.22
C TYR A 284 -12.42 -16.85 0.80
N GLU A 285 -11.59 -17.19 1.80
CA GLU A 285 -12.00 -17.99 2.95
C GLU A 285 -13.21 -17.34 3.66
N GLY A 286 -13.14 -16.04 3.91
CA GLY A 286 -14.23 -15.26 4.51
C GLY A 286 -15.48 -15.10 3.63
N LEU A 287 -15.37 -15.36 2.32
CA LEU A 287 -16.45 -15.26 1.34
C LEU A 287 -17.08 -16.60 0.95
N ILE A 288 -16.69 -17.72 1.55
CA ILE A 288 -17.32 -19.03 1.26
C ILE A 288 -18.84 -18.94 1.47
N GLY A 289 -19.61 -19.32 0.47
CA GLY A 289 -21.08 -19.26 0.45
C GLY A 289 -21.66 -17.85 0.36
N LYS A 290 -20.85 -16.83 0.03
CA LYS A 290 -21.29 -15.44 -0.12
C LYS A 290 -21.09 -14.94 -1.55
N PRO A 291 -21.81 -13.88 -1.98
CA PRO A 291 -21.61 -13.28 -3.30
C PRO A 291 -20.17 -12.83 -3.53
N GLY A 292 -19.60 -13.17 -4.69
CA GLY A 292 -18.22 -12.82 -5.07
C GLY A 292 -17.15 -13.78 -4.55
N GLY A 293 -17.54 -14.78 -3.75
CA GLY A 293 -16.67 -15.84 -3.25
C GLY A 293 -17.03 -17.23 -3.80
N PRO A 294 -16.30 -18.27 -3.36
CA PRO A 294 -16.60 -19.66 -3.70
C PRO A 294 -17.98 -20.07 -3.17
N GLU A 295 -18.67 -20.94 -3.91
CA GLU A 295 -20.02 -21.41 -3.54
C GLU A 295 -20.04 -22.18 -2.21
N ASP A 296 -19.00 -22.98 -1.97
CA ASP A 296 -18.80 -23.79 -0.77
C ASP A 296 -17.31 -24.09 -0.56
N GLU A 297 -16.99 -24.93 0.43
CA GLU A 297 -15.63 -25.38 0.73
C GLU A 297 -14.95 -26.04 -0.47
N SER A 298 -15.67 -26.82 -1.26
CA SER A 298 -15.10 -27.47 -2.46
C SER A 298 -14.77 -26.45 -3.56
N GLY A 299 -15.56 -25.38 -3.67
CA GLY A 299 -15.25 -24.24 -4.52
C GLY A 299 -14.01 -23.49 -4.04
N PHE A 300 -13.83 -23.35 -2.72
CA PHE A 300 -12.63 -22.75 -2.16
C PHE A 300 -11.37 -23.61 -2.37
N GLU A 301 -11.48 -24.93 -2.33
CA GLU A 301 -10.38 -25.86 -2.66
C GLU A 301 -9.84 -25.69 -4.08
N ASP A 302 -10.64 -25.11 -5.00
CA ASP A 302 -10.22 -24.77 -6.37
C ASP A 302 -9.37 -23.48 -6.46
N LEU A 303 -9.26 -22.70 -5.38
CA LEU A 303 -8.28 -21.62 -5.30
C LEU A 303 -6.86 -22.20 -5.25
N GLY A 304 -6.03 -21.80 -6.20
CA GLY A 304 -4.62 -22.16 -6.29
C GLY A 304 -3.72 -20.93 -6.18
N TRP A 305 -2.45 -21.17 -5.95
CA TRP A 305 -1.40 -20.17 -5.88
C TRP A 305 -0.12 -20.68 -6.55
N ALA A 306 0.64 -19.76 -7.11
CA ALA A 306 1.92 -20.03 -7.73
C ALA A 306 2.84 -18.82 -7.62
N ARG A 307 4.11 -19.01 -7.93
CA ARG A 307 5.08 -17.93 -8.05
C ARG A 307 4.58 -16.86 -9.03
N TYR A 308 4.90 -15.60 -8.77
CA TYR A 308 4.63 -14.48 -9.67
C TYR A 308 5.11 -14.79 -11.10
N PRO A 309 4.35 -14.44 -12.15
CA PRO A 309 4.70 -14.83 -13.51
C PRO A 309 6.01 -14.20 -13.99
N GLN A 310 6.77 -14.95 -14.77
CA GLN A 310 7.99 -14.45 -15.43
C GLN A 310 7.63 -13.46 -16.55
N THR A 311 8.34 -12.33 -16.60
CA THR A 311 8.25 -11.39 -17.73
C THR A 311 8.94 -11.96 -18.97
N VAL A 312 10.14 -12.54 -18.77
CA VAL A 312 10.93 -13.19 -19.82
C VAL A 312 11.10 -14.66 -19.43
N ALA A 313 10.84 -15.58 -20.38
CA ALA A 313 10.94 -16.99 -20.14
C ALA A 313 12.36 -17.41 -19.73
N GLY A 314 12.46 -18.08 -18.58
CA GLY A 314 13.73 -18.55 -18.02
C GLY A 314 14.47 -17.53 -17.12
N GLU A 315 13.99 -16.29 -17.06
CA GLU A 315 14.45 -15.30 -16.09
C GLU A 315 13.66 -15.41 -14.78
N GLU A 316 14.29 -15.09 -13.66
CA GLU A 316 13.61 -15.12 -12.37
C GLU A 316 12.56 -14.01 -12.26
N SER A 317 11.32 -14.37 -11.91
CA SER A 317 10.30 -13.36 -11.65
C SER A 317 10.65 -12.55 -10.40
N LYS A 318 10.27 -11.27 -10.39
CA LYS A 318 10.46 -10.35 -9.26
C LYS A 318 9.09 -9.96 -8.70
N PRO A 319 8.54 -10.76 -7.75
CA PRO A 319 7.29 -10.40 -7.09
C PRO A 319 7.40 -9.02 -6.45
N PRO A 320 6.35 -8.18 -6.51
CA PRO A 320 6.36 -6.92 -5.80
C PRO A 320 6.54 -7.10 -4.30
N ILE A 321 7.31 -6.21 -3.68
CA ILE A 321 7.38 -6.06 -2.23
C ILE A 321 6.59 -4.83 -1.83
N GLY A 322 5.74 -4.97 -0.82
CA GLY A 322 4.97 -3.93 -0.20
C GLY A 322 4.80 -4.19 1.29
N GLY A 323 3.89 -3.52 1.90
CA GLY A 323 3.63 -3.65 3.33
C GLY A 323 3.16 -2.33 3.93
N ILE A 324 3.26 -2.26 5.23
CA ILE A 324 3.07 -1.00 5.97
C ILE A 324 4.15 -0.87 7.05
N ASP A 325 4.71 0.33 7.10
CA ASP A 325 5.62 0.77 8.15
C ASP A 325 4.93 1.83 9.02
N ILE A 326 5.14 1.77 10.32
CA ILE A 326 4.58 2.73 11.27
C ILE A 326 5.58 3.85 11.51
N GLY A 327 5.28 5.01 10.91
CA GLY A 327 6.03 6.24 11.15
C GLY A 327 5.47 7.03 12.33
N VAL A 328 6.35 7.67 13.10
CA VAL A 328 5.99 8.62 14.15
C VAL A 328 6.15 10.05 13.63
N GLY A 329 5.13 10.89 13.80
CA GLY A 329 5.16 12.26 13.30
C GLY A 329 6.17 13.14 14.05
N ALA A 330 7.10 13.77 13.33
CA ALA A 330 8.13 14.64 13.91
C ALA A 330 7.56 15.86 14.68
N PHE A 331 6.31 16.25 14.38
CA PHE A 331 5.63 17.37 15.02
C PHE A 331 4.65 16.95 16.13
N SER A 332 4.57 15.65 16.44
CA SER A 332 3.73 15.14 17.54
C SER A 332 4.05 15.85 18.84
N LYS A 333 3.02 16.12 19.64
CA LYS A 333 3.18 16.66 21.00
C LYS A 333 3.60 15.61 22.02
N HIS A 334 3.50 14.34 21.64
CA HIS A 334 3.73 13.19 22.51
C HIS A 334 4.62 12.14 21.81
N PRO A 335 5.83 12.53 21.31
CA PRO A 335 6.66 11.64 20.51
C PRO A 335 7.07 10.37 21.27
N ASP A 336 7.37 10.47 22.56
CA ASP A 336 7.78 9.32 23.38
C ASP A 336 6.64 8.28 23.46
N PHE A 337 5.41 8.71 23.74
CA PHE A 337 4.24 7.82 23.75
C PHE A 337 3.91 7.27 22.35
N ALA A 338 4.10 8.07 21.31
CA ALA A 338 3.88 7.61 19.94
C ALA A 338 4.92 6.53 19.53
N GLN A 339 6.17 6.64 19.98
CA GLN A 339 7.18 5.60 19.77
C GLN A 339 6.87 4.33 20.55
N GLU A 340 6.44 4.42 21.81
CA GLU A 340 5.98 3.27 22.58
C GLU A 340 4.77 2.58 21.92
N ALA A 341 3.80 3.37 21.44
CA ALA A 341 2.64 2.86 20.73
C ALA A 341 3.04 2.17 19.40
N ALA A 342 4.01 2.75 18.65
CA ALA A 342 4.53 2.14 17.44
C ALA A 342 5.15 0.77 17.70
N VAL A 343 5.96 0.63 18.76
CA VAL A 343 6.51 -0.67 19.19
C VAL A 343 5.41 -1.67 19.53
N CYS A 344 4.35 -1.23 20.22
CA CYS A 344 3.23 -2.11 20.59
C CYS A 344 2.48 -2.62 19.34
N VAL A 345 2.10 -1.73 18.42
CA VAL A 345 1.30 -2.10 17.25
C VAL A 345 2.11 -2.83 16.16
N THR A 346 3.42 -2.98 16.34
CA THR A 346 4.32 -3.71 15.43
C THR A 346 4.98 -4.95 16.08
N ASN A 347 4.61 -5.28 17.30
CA ASN A 347 5.15 -6.47 17.97
C ASN A 347 4.64 -7.77 17.34
N SER A 348 5.21 -8.92 17.74
CA SER A 348 4.88 -10.23 17.19
C SER A 348 3.41 -10.60 17.38
N ASP A 349 2.78 -10.24 18.52
CA ASP A 349 1.37 -10.54 18.78
C ASP A 349 0.46 -9.73 17.83
N ALA A 350 0.76 -8.45 17.63
CA ALA A 350 0.05 -7.58 16.69
C ALA A 350 0.16 -8.10 15.24
N GLN A 351 1.37 -8.48 14.81
CA GLN A 351 1.60 -9.05 13.48
C GLN A 351 0.91 -10.40 13.30
N THR A 352 0.91 -11.25 14.33
CA THR A 352 0.15 -12.51 14.32
C THR A 352 -1.34 -12.26 14.10
N ALA A 353 -1.93 -11.31 14.84
CA ALA A 353 -3.34 -10.97 14.68
C ALA A 353 -3.67 -10.46 13.27
N LEU A 354 -2.84 -9.59 12.69
CA LEU A 354 -3.00 -9.08 11.34
C LEU A 354 -2.89 -10.19 10.29
N ALA A 355 -1.91 -11.08 10.42
CA ALA A 355 -1.71 -12.17 9.47
C ALA A 355 -2.84 -13.20 9.52
N VAL A 356 -3.27 -13.61 10.71
CA VAL A 356 -4.31 -14.64 10.89
C VAL A 356 -5.69 -14.13 10.50
N ASN A 357 -6.04 -12.89 10.86
CA ASN A 357 -7.37 -12.36 10.64
C ASN A 357 -7.56 -11.74 9.25
N GLU A 358 -6.53 -11.05 8.74
CA GLU A 358 -6.66 -10.15 7.59
C GLU A 358 -5.80 -10.60 6.39
N GLY A 359 -4.86 -11.53 6.58
CA GLY A 359 -3.93 -11.96 5.53
C GLY A 359 -2.80 -10.97 5.24
N LEU A 360 -2.52 -10.09 6.19
CA LEU A 360 -1.41 -9.14 6.14
C LEU A 360 -0.18 -9.79 6.75
N MET A 361 0.72 -10.30 5.89
CA MET A 361 1.83 -11.17 6.30
C MET A 361 2.84 -10.45 7.18
N PRO A 362 3.44 -11.16 8.16
CA PRO A 362 4.32 -10.52 9.13
C PRO A 362 5.64 -10.06 8.51
N SER A 363 6.24 -9.05 9.12
CA SER A 363 7.63 -8.64 8.87
C SER A 363 8.65 -9.38 9.73
N ARG A 364 8.22 -10.33 10.60
CA ARG A 364 9.05 -11.06 11.56
C ARG A 364 9.04 -12.56 11.29
N GLN A 365 10.24 -13.15 11.28
CA GLN A 365 10.42 -14.59 11.02
C GLN A 365 9.74 -15.46 12.09
N SER A 366 9.82 -15.08 13.37
CA SER A 366 9.21 -15.84 14.47
C SER A 366 7.70 -15.97 14.32
N VAL A 367 7.02 -15.00 13.69
CA VAL A 367 5.58 -15.05 13.42
C VAL A 367 5.26 -16.07 12.33
N TYR A 368 6.08 -16.16 11.25
CA TYR A 368 5.96 -17.24 10.26
C TYR A 368 6.11 -18.62 10.90
N ASP A 369 6.93 -18.72 11.95
CA ASP A 369 7.18 -19.97 12.65
C ASP A 369 6.15 -20.30 13.75
N SER A 370 5.23 -19.39 14.05
CA SER A 370 4.21 -19.56 15.07
C SER A 370 3.23 -20.70 14.74
N ALA A 371 2.63 -21.29 15.76
CA ALA A 371 1.60 -22.31 15.59
C ALA A 371 0.32 -21.69 14.99
N GLU A 372 -0.02 -20.50 15.41
CA GLU A 372 -1.20 -19.75 14.98
C GLU A 372 -1.19 -19.51 13.47
N LEU A 373 -0.07 -19.10 12.91
CA LEU A 373 0.04 -18.85 11.46
C LEU A 373 0.05 -20.16 10.67
N LYS A 374 0.74 -21.18 11.17
CA LYS A 374 0.78 -22.53 10.56
C LYS A 374 -0.57 -23.26 10.59
N ASP A 375 -1.42 -22.95 11.56
CA ASP A 375 -2.78 -23.48 11.63
C ASP A 375 -3.76 -22.70 10.71
N ALA A 376 -3.44 -21.44 10.39
CA ALA A 376 -4.29 -20.55 9.60
C ALA A 376 -4.07 -20.63 8.08
N TYR A 377 -2.97 -21.25 7.62
CA TYR A 377 -2.58 -21.29 6.21
C TYR A 377 -1.99 -22.63 5.78
N PRO A 378 -2.16 -23.03 4.50
CA PRO A 378 -1.41 -24.13 3.91
C PRO A 378 0.10 -23.87 3.98
N ALA A 379 0.88 -24.91 4.32
CA ALA A 379 2.31 -24.78 4.54
C ALA A 379 3.07 -24.36 3.26
N ASP A 380 2.64 -24.83 2.10
CA ASP A 380 3.22 -24.45 0.81
C ASP A 380 2.92 -23.01 0.43
N LEU A 381 1.76 -22.48 0.83
CA LEU A 381 1.43 -21.06 0.64
C LEU A 381 2.30 -20.14 1.52
N LEU A 382 2.52 -20.50 2.80
CA LEU A 382 3.43 -19.76 3.67
C LEU A 382 4.86 -19.75 3.14
N THR A 383 5.33 -20.89 2.64
CA THR A 383 6.64 -21.01 2.00
C THR A 383 6.72 -20.10 0.77
N LEU A 384 5.68 -20.11 -0.08
CA LEU A 384 5.63 -19.25 -1.27
C LEU A 384 5.68 -17.76 -0.89
N PHE A 385 4.97 -17.34 0.15
CA PHE A 385 5.00 -15.95 0.62
C PHE A 385 6.39 -15.55 1.10
N SER A 386 7.00 -16.33 1.99
CA SER A 386 8.34 -16.07 2.51
C SER A 386 9.38 -15.99 1.38
N GLU A 387 9.44 -17.01 0.52
CA GLU A 387 10.36 -17.02 -0.63
C GLU A 387 10.13 -15.86 -1.60
N SER A 388 8.86 -15.41 -1.76
CA SER A 388 8.52 -14.29 -2.64
C SER A 388 8.93 -12.94 -2.05
N VAL A 389 8.92 -12.77 -0.73
CA VAL A 389 9.49 -11.59 -0.07
C VAL A 389 11.01 -11.57 -0.21
N ASP A 390 11.68 -12.70 0.05
CA ASP A 390 13.16 -12.79 0.02
C ASP A 390 13.74 -12.53 -1.39
N THR A 391 13.02 -12.92 -2.43
CA THR A 391 13.49 -12.81 -3.83
C THR A 391 12.78 -11.76 -4.65
N GLY A 392 11.90 -11.00 -4.01
CA GLY A 392 11.07 -9.98 -4.65
C GLY A 392 11.86 -8.76 -5.12
N GLY A 393 11.15 -7.86 -5.80
CA GLY A 393 11.68 -6.62 -6.35
C GLY A 393 11.05 -5.40 -5.70
N PRO A 394 11.77 -4.65 -4.85
CA PRO A 394 11.26 -3.42 -4.28
C PRO A 394 11.13 -2.35 -5.36
N ARG A 395 10.21 -1.42 -5.16
CA ARG A 395 10.11 -0.20 -5.96
C ARG A 395 11.30 0.73 -5.63
N PRO A 396 11.66 1.70 -6.52
CA PRO A 396 12.81 2.57 -6.30
C PRO A 396 12.80 3.29 -4.95
N LYS A 397 13.84 3.08 -4.14
CA LYS A 397 14.03 3.72 -2.82
C LYS A 397 14.52 5.16 -2.99
N SER A 398 13.62 6.08 -3.30
CA SER A 398 13.94 7.47 -3.62
C SER A 398 13.11 8.46 -2.82
N ALA A 399 13.73 9.53 -2.32
CA ALA A 399 13.03 10.67 -1.72
C ALA A 399 12.08 11.39 -2.71
N LEU A 400 12.24 11.15 -4.02
CA LEU A 400 11.38 11.69 -5.07
C LEU A 400 10.42 10.63 -5.65
N TYR A 401 10.24 9.50 -4.97
CA TYR A 401 9.46 8.39 -5.51
C TYR A 401 8.03 8.78 -5.93
N SER A 402 7.36 9.65 -5.18
CA SER A 402 6.02 10.13 -5.58
C SER A 402 6.01 10.85 -6.93
N GLN A 403 7.10 11.53 -7.28
CA GLN A 403 7.26 12.16 -8.60
C GLN A 403 7.57 11.11 -9.67
N VAL A 404 8.40 10.11 -9.36
CA VAL A 404 8.69 8.98 -10.24
C VAL A 404 7.41 8.22 -10.56
N SER A 405 6.68 7.80 -9.54
CA SER A 405 5.42 7.07 -9.67
C SER A 405 4.40 7.85 -10.52
N SER A 406 4.16 9.13 -10.20
CA SER A 406 3.22 9.97 -10.95
C SER A 406 3.64 10.17 -12.41
N ALA A 407 4.94 10.29 -12.70
CA ALA A 407 5.45 10.41 -14.05
C ALA A 407 5.23 9.12 -14.85
N VAL A 408 5.53 7.96 -14.27
CA VAL A 408 5.29 6.64 -14.86
C VAL A 408 3.80 6.46 -15.12
N GLN A 409 2.93 6.64 -14.12
CA GLN A 409 1.47 6.56 -14.27
C GLN A 409 0.97 7.40 -15.45
N SER A 410 1.48 8.63 -15.61
CA SER A 410 1.01 9.55 -16.64
C SER A 410 1.36 9.12 -18.07
N ARG A 411 2.37 8.26 -18.25
CA ARG A 411 2.84 7.79 -19.55
C ARG A 411 2.39 6.37 -19.90
N TRP A 412 2.19 5.54 -18.88
CA TRP A 412 1.79 4.16 -19.06
C TRP A 412 0.27 3.96 -18.98
N HIS A 413 -0.47 4.87 -18.38
CA HIS A 413 -1.93 4.80 -18.34
C HIS A 413 -2.55 5.51 -19.58
N SER A 414 -3.47 4.85 -20.31
CA SER A 414 -4.13 3.56 -20.01
C SER A 414 -3.34 2.38 -20.60
N PRO A 415 -3.51 1.15 -20.07
CA PRO A 415 -2.86 -0.05 -20.62
C PRO A 415 -3.03 -0.21 -22.14
N ALA A 416 -4.20 0.12 -22.68
CA ALA A 416 -4.49 0.05 -24.11
C ALA A 416 -3.68 1.05 -24.97
N SER A 417 -3.01 2.03 -24.36
CA SER A 417 -2.13 2.98 -25.05
C SER A 417 -0.65 2.62 -24.96
N VAL A 418 -0.31 1.60 -24.16
CA VAL A 418 1.07 1.14 -23.99
C VAL A 418 1.56 0.45 -25.26
N GLY A 419 2.78 0.74 -25.65
CA GLY A 419 3.40 0.16 -26.83
C GLY A 419 4.91 0.40 -26.89
N PRO A 420 5.58 0.07 -27.99
CA PRO A 420 7.05 0.06 -28.09
C PRO A 420 7.75 1.39 -27.81
N LYS A 421 7.04 2.52 -27.87
CA LYS A 421 7.60 3.85 -27.58
C LYS A 421 7.37 4.30 -26.14
N THR A 422 6.50 3.64 -25.42
CA THR A 422 6.13 4.05 -24.05
C THR A 422 7.33 4.14 -23.12
N PRO A 423 8.27 3.19 -23.08
CA PRO A 423 9.47 3.29 -22.24
C PRO A 423 10.33 4.52 -22.54
N GLU A 424 10.62 4.79 -23.83
CA GLU A 424 11.42 5.96 -24.27
C GLU A 424 10.72 7.28 -23.89
N GLU A 425 9.42 7.41 -24.20
CA GLU A 425 8.62 8.60 -23.87
C GLU A 425 8.49 8.80 -22.35
N SER A 426 8.38 7.71 -21.60
CA SER A 426 8.34 7.71 -20.12
C SER A 426 9.68 8.18 -19.54
N ALA A 427 10.80 7.64 -20.02
CA ALA A 427 12.14 8.04 -19.58
C ALA A 427 12.41 9.52 -19.85
N ALA A 428 12.09 10.00 -21.04
CA ALA A 428 12.26 11.40 -21.39
C ALA A 428 11.46 12.32 -20.45
N PHE A 429 10.20 11.96 -20.19
CA PHE A 429 9.35 12.74 -19.30
C PHE A 429 9.82 12.67 -17.84
N LEU A 430 10.23 11.50 -17.36
CA LEU A 430 10.73 11.31 -16.00
C LEU A 430 12.02 12.12 -15.77
N ARG A 431 12.96 12.13 -16.72
CA ARG A 431 14.15 13.00 -16.68
C ARG A 431 13.78 14.48 -16.59
N ASP A 432 12.76 14.92 -17.33
CA ASP A 432 12.28 16.32 -17.26
C ASP A 432 11.61 16.64 -15.92
N VAL A 433 10.86 15.71 -15.34
CA VAL A 433 10.25 15.85 -14.01
C VAL A 433 11.32 15.95 -12.93
N LEU A 434 12.28 15.01 -12.88
CA LEU A 434 13.34 14.98 -11.87
C LEU A 434 14.22 16.25 -11.97
N SER A 435 14.55 16.70 -13.19
CA SER A 435 15.32 17.95 -13.38
C SER A 435 14.49 19.24 -13.16
N GLY A 436 13.19 19.13 -12.89
CA GLY A 436 12.28 20.28 -12.66
C GLY A 436 11.92 21.06 -13.94
N LYS A 437 12.14 20.48 -15.14
CA LYS A 437 11.75 21.08 -16.42
C LYS A 437 10.29 20.82 -16.78
N ALA A 438 9.72 19.73 -16.26
CA ALA A 438 8.30 19.41 -16.41
C ALA A 438 7.60 19.37 -15.03
N LEU A 439 6.31 19.68 -15.02
CA LEU A 439 5.42 19.53 -13.87
C LEU A 439 4.48 18.34 -14.08
N LEU A 440 4.09 17.69 -12.99
CA LEU A 440 3.12 16.60 -12.94
C LEU A 440 1.69 17.12 -12.90
#